data_f9d026a4d514ba7c133a594a9e0626e5
#
_entry.id   f9d026a4d514ba7c133a594a9e0626e5
#
_cell.length_a   1.000
_cell.length_b   1.000
_cell.length_c   1.000
_cell.angle_alpha   90.00
_cell.angle_beta   90.00
_cell.angle_gamma   90.00
#
_symmetry.space_group_name_H-M   'P 1'
#
loop_
_entity.id
_entity.type
_entity.pdbx_description
1 polymer ?
#
loop_
_entity_poly.entity_id
_entity_poly.type
_entity_poly.pdbx_seq_one_letter_code
_entity_poly.pdbx_strand_id
1 'polypeptide(L)'
;MNRELQTIIVEVEKAVVGKREVIEKILMALLADGHVLLDDIPGVGKTTLAVALSRTLGLTYNRIQFTPDVLPSDIVGFSIYNKDSGCFEYKSGVVRNTNLLLGDEINRTSSKTQSALLEAMEERQVTVDGMTYPLQKPFAVIATQNNVGTAGTQLLPYAQMDRFLVRLSIGYPDYEAQMSILRDRQSTDPIGSVAQVVTRDDVLRMQAEVRAVTAKDSILDYITRLAMASREHPMVEVGISPRGTLFLDRMAKAHAYLEGRDYVTGGDVQAIFHDVCAHRVILNQKSRLSGGTVTQVLNELLETVEVPDRRQA
;
A
#
# COMPACT_ATOMS: atom_id res chain seq x y z
N MET A 1 10.21 18.37 -6.81
CA MET A 1 9.86 17.53 -5.62
C MET A 1 9.45 18.41 -4.45
N ASN A 2 8.38 18.04 -3.75
CA ASN A 2 7.88 18.71 -2.54
C ASN A 2 8.92 18.63 -1.40
N ARG A 3 9.29 19.77 -0.80
CA ARG A 3 10.37 19.84 0.21
C ARG A 3 10.04 19.08 1.50
N GLU A 4 8.78 19.10 1.92
CA GLU A 4 8.33 18.42 3.13
C GLU A 4 8.44 16.89 2.96
N LEU A 5 7.99 16.37 1.81
CA LEU A 5 8.14 14.95 1.48
C LEU A 5 9.60 14.54 1.33
N GLN A 6 10.43 15.39 0.74
CA GLN A 6 11.87 15.17 0.66
C GLN A 6 12.50 14.98 2.05
N THR A 7 12.11 15.79 3.03
CA THR A 7 12.62 15.69 4.41
C THR A 7 12.18 14.38 5.06
N ILE A 8 10.91 13.97 4.85
CA ILE A 8 10.38 12.70 5.33
C ILE A 8 11.17 11.53 4.73
N ILE A 9 11.38 11.53 3.41
CA ILE A 9 12.08 10.45 2.69
C ILE A 9 13.52 10.32 3.20
N VAL A 10 14.26 11.43 3.30
CA VAL A 10 15.65 11.44 3.80
C VAL A 10 15.72 10.91 5.25
N GLU A 11 14.74 11.22 6.08
CA GLU A 11 14.71 10.73 7.45
C GLU A 11 14.49 9.21 7.51
N VAL A 12 13.58 8.67 6.69
CA VAL A 12 13.33 7.22 6.59
C VAL A 12 14.55 6.49 6.01
N GLU A 13 15.26 7.10 5.06
CA GLU A 13 16.48 6.53 4.45
C GLU A 13 17.60 6.26 5.47
N LYS A 14 17.62 6.94 6.63
CA LYS A 14 18.58 6.63 7.71
C LYS A 14 18.46 5.19 8.24
N ALA A 15 17.24 4.65 8.24
CA ALA A 15 16.98 3.30 8.69
C ALA A 15 16.86 2.27 7.55
N VAL A 16 16.50 2.73 6.33
CA VAL A 16 16.24 1.88 5.16
C VAL A 16 17.08 2.34 3.98
N VAL A 17 18.33 1.92 3.98
CA VAL A 17 19.36 2.37 3.04
C VAL A 17 19.11 1.82 1.64
N GLY A 18 19.27 2.67 0.60
CA GLY A 18 19.23 2.29 -0.81
C GLY A 18 17.84 1.90 -1.35
N LYS A 19 16.75 2.32 -0.67
CA LYS A 19 15.37 1.97 -1.04
C LYS A 19 14.48 3.19 -1.25
N ARG A 20 15.07 4.29 -1.70
CA ARG A 20 14.40 5.57 -1.88
C ARG A 20 13.11 5.45 -2.71
N GLU A 21 13.16 4.80 -3.86
CA GLU A 21 12.01 4.65 -4.76
C GLU A 21 10.83 3.93 -4.05
N VAL A 22 11.12 2.89 -3.28
CA VAL A 22 10.08 2.17 -2.52
C VAL A 22 9.50 3.03 -1.40
N ILE A 23 10.35 3.81 -0.70
CA ILE A 23 9.92 4.75 0.34
C ILE A 23 8.98 5.80 -0.27
N GLU A 24 9.35 6.39 -1.42
CA GLU A 24 8.53 7.36 -2.15
C GLU A 24 7.16 6.77 -2.53
N LYS A 25 7.14 5.57 -3.11
CA LYS A 25 5.90 4.88 -3.51
C LYS A 25 4.99 4.54 -2.34
N ILE A 26 5.55 4.09 -1.21
CA ILE A 26 4.77 3.84 0.00
C ILE A 26 4.23 5.15 0.58
N LEU A 27 5.05 6.19 0.66
CA LEU A 27 4.62 7.52 1.12
C LEU A 27 3.49 8.07 0.24
N MET A 28 3.62 8.00 -1.08
CA MET A 28 2.55 8.36 -2.02
C MET A 28 1.26 7.57 -1.75
N ALA A 29 1.36 6.25 -1.55
CA ALA A 29 0.20 5.42 -1.26
C ALA A 29 -0.49 5.80 0.05
N LEU A 30 0.27 6.13 1.12
CA LEU A 30 -0.26 6.62 2.39
C LEU A 30 -0.97 7.98 2.22
N LEU A 31 -0.39 8.89 1.44
CA LEU A 31 -0.96 10.20 1.16
C LEU A 31 -2.18 10.13 0.23
N ALA A 32 -2.23 9.12 -0.64
CA ALA A 32 -3.41 8.79 -1.44
C ALA A 32 -4.52 8.08 -0.63
N ASP A 33 -4.38 7.99 0.71
CA ASP A 33 -5.29 7.28 1.61
C ASP A 33 -5.50 5.81 1.22
N GLY A 34 -4.42 5.14 0.80
CA GLY A 34 -4.41 3.77 0.34
C GLY A 34 -3.68 2.81 1.27
N HIS A 35 -3.72 1.53 0.90
CA HIS A 35 -3.03 0.44 1.56
C HIS A 35 -1.99 -0.16 0.63
N VAL A 36 -0.92 -0.72 1.18
CA VAL A 36 0.22 -1.25 0.44
C VAL A 36 0.34 -2.76 0.65
N LEU A 37 0.54 -3.50 -0.42
CA LEU A 37 0.93 -4.90 -0.38
C LEU A 37 2.43 -5.01 -0.73
N LEU A 38 3.23 -5.52 0.19
CA LEU A 38 4.64 -5.84 -0.05
C LEU A 38 4.77 -7.33 -0.37
N ASP A 39 5.20 -7.60 -1.58
CA ASP A 39 5.39 -8.95 -2.09
C ASP A 39 6.89 -9.25 -2.17
N ASP A 40 7.42 -9.84 -1.09
CA ASP A 40 8.86 -9.95 -0.90
C ASP A 40 9.28 -11.18 -0.11
N ILE A 41 10.56 -11.53 -0.28
CA ILE A 41 11.25 -12.50 0.56
C ILE A 41 11.38 -12.03 2.01
N PRO A 42 11.57 -12.95 2.98
CA PRO A 42 11.86 -12.60 4.36
C PRO A 42 13.16 -11.83 4.53
N GLY A 43 13.24 -10.96 5.54
CA GLY A 43 14.50 -10.34 5.97
C GLY A 43 14.94 -9.08 5.20
N VAL A 44 14.15 -8.55 4.25
CA VAL A 44 14.51 -7.35 3.46
C VAL A 44 14.23 -6.02 4.16
N GLY A 45 13.84 -6.01 5.44
CA GLY A 45 13.65 -4.77 6.19
C GLY A 45 12.23 -4.22 6.23
N LYS A 46 11.19 -5.02 5.92
CA LYS A 46 9.79 -4.59 5.93
C LYS A 46 9.36 -3.95 7.26
N THR A 47 9.72 -4.57 8.39
CA THR A 47 9.42 -4.05 9.73
C THR A 47 10.16 -2.74 10.00
N THR A 48 11.44 -2.68 9.65
CA THR A 48 12.28 -1.47 9.79
C THR A 48 11.65 -0.30 9.02
N LEU A 49 11.22 -0.53 7.78
CA LEU A 49 10.55 0.45 6.93
C LEU A 49 9.24 0.97 7.56
N ALA A 50 8.36 0.07 8.01
CA ALA A 50 7.09 0.46 8.61
C ALA A 50 7.29 1.25 9.92
N VAL A 51 8.24 0.84 10.77
CA VAL A 51 8.57 1.57 12.00
C VAL A 51 9.19 2.93 11.71
N ALA A 52 10.13 3.02 10.75
CA ALA A 52 10.75 4.29 10.37
C ALA A 52 9.69 5.27 9.84
N LEU A 53 8.82 4.83 8.92
CA LEU A 53 7.72 5.65 8.43
C LEU A 53 6.78 6.11 9.55
N SER A 54 6.37 5.23 10.44
CA SER A 54 5.46 5.60 11.54
C SER A 54 6.06 6.64 12.46
N ARG A 55 7.35 6.51 12.81
CA ARG A 55 8.08 7.50 13.63
C ARG A 55 8.20 8.84 12.94
N THR A 56 8.68 8.84 11.70
CA THR A 56 8.87 10.07 10.91
C THR A 56 7.56 10.84 10.73
N LEU A 57 6.44 10.11 10.57
CA LEU A 57 5.10 10.68 10.35
C LEU A 57 4.32 10.95 11.66
N GLY A 58 4.87 10.65 12.83
CA GLY A 58 4.17 10.82 14.11
C GLY A 58 2.90 9.96 14.23
N LEU A 59 2.90 8.77 13.64
CA LEU A 59 1.76 7.86 13.58
C LEU A 59 1.84 6.75 14.61
N THR A 60 0.70 6.38 15.21
CA THR A 60 0.59 5.19 16.06
C THR A 60 0.78 3.94 15.22
N TYR A 61 1.82 3.17 15.54
CA TYR A 61 2.21 1.95 14.86
C TYR A 61 1.79 0.71 15.66
N ASN A 62 1.25 -0.27 14.96
CA ASN A 62 1.08 -1.62 15.47
C ASN A 62 1.51 -2.66 14.43
N ARG A 63 1.87 -3.85 14.92
CA ARG A 63 2.23 -4.99 14.08
C ARG A 63 1.42 -6.20 14.48
N ILE A 64 0.94 -6.93 13.50
CA ILE A 64 0.37 -8.27 13.68
C ILE A 64 1.11 -9.24 12.75
N GLN A 65 1.60 -10.34 13.34
CA GLN A 65 2.16 -11.46 12.58
C GLN A 65 1.03 -12.46 12.33
N PHE A 66 0.66 -12.65 11.07
CA PHE A 66 -0.37 -13.60 10.73
C PHE A 66 0.14 -15.04 10.81
N THR A 67 -0.55 -15.84 11.58
CA THR A 67 -0.39 -17.28 11.72
C THR A 67 -1.76 -17.94 11.58
N PRO A 68 -1.85 -19.27 11.42
CA PRO A 68 -3.14 -19.98 11.41
C PRO A 68 -4.02 -19.74 12.64
N ASP A 69 -3.40 -19.41 13.79
CA ASP A 69 -4.09 -19.22 15.07
C ASP A 69 -4.70 -17.84 15.26
N VAL A 70 -4.34 -16.85 14.42
CA VAL A 70 -4.86 -15.49 14.51
C VAL A 70 -6.34 -15.48 14.12
N LEU A 71 -7.17 -14.93 15.01
CA LEU A 71 -8.62 -14.88 14.88
C LEU A 71 -9.08 -13.50 14.33
N PRO A 72 -10.27 -13.43 13.70
CA PRO A 72 -10.90 -12.15 13.33
C PRO A 72 -11.04 -11.19 14.52
N SER A 73 -11.32 -11.70 15.73
CA SER A 73 -11.41 -10.91 16.97
C SER A 73 -10.10 -10.22 17.36
N ASP A 74 -8.94 -10.75 16.98
CA ASP A 74 -7.65 -10.10 17.21
C ASP A 74 -7.50 -8.84 16.34
N ILE A 75 -8.17 -8.83 15.18
CA ILE A 75 -8.18 -7.71 14.24
C ILE A 75 -9.19 -6.64 14.69
N VAL A 76 -10.46 -7.03 14.83
CA VAL A 76 -11.57 -6.09 15.01
C VAL A 76 -11.95 -5.88 16.48
N GLY A 77 -11.58 -6.80 17.38
CA GLY A 77 -11.98 -6.80 18.77
C GLY A 77 -13.18 -7.72 19.05
N PHE A 78 -13.62 -7.74 20.29
CA PHE A 78 -14.75 -8.53 20.79
C PHE A 78 -15.34 -7.89 22.03
N SER A 79 -16.56 -8.26 22.39
CA SER A 79 -17.17 -7.85 23.66
C SER A 79 -17.01 -8.90 24.74
N ILE A 80 -16.68 -8.46 25.95
CA ILE A 80 -16.61 -9.31 27.14
C ILE A 80 -17.61 -8.82 28.18
N TYR A 81 -18.31 -9.74 28.81
CA TYR A 81 -19.20 -9.37 29.92
C TYR A 81 -18.38 -9.01 31.16
N ASN A 82 -18.50 -7.77 31.60
CA ASN A 82 -17.89 -7.29 32.85
C ASN A 82 -18.89 -7.52 34.01
N LYS A 83 -18.53 -8.40 34.94
CA LYS A 83 -19.37 -8.74 36.10
C LYS A 83 -19.56 -7.59 37.09
N ASP A 84 -18.58 -6.68 37.17
CA ASP A 84 -18.60 -5.57 38.13
C ASP A 84 -19.54 -4.45 37.65
N SER A 85 -19.54 -4.17 36.33
CA SER A 85 -20.42 -3.19 35.71
C SER A 85 -21.77 -3.77 35.26
N GLY A 86 -21.91 -5.09 35.20
CA GLY A 86 -23.10 -5.78 34.68
C GLY A 86 -23.36 -5.59 33.19
N CYS A 87 -22.37 -5.12 32.43
CA CYS A 87 -22.49 -4.76 31.03
C CYS A 87 -21.46 -5.46 30.17
N PHE A 88 -21.75 -5.55 28.85
CA PHE A 88 -20.73 -5.94 27.85
C PHE A 88 -19.80 -4.76 27.57
N GLU A 89 -18.51 -5.00 27.63
CA GLU A 89 -17.45 -4.03 27.33
C GLU A 89 -16.71 -4.47 26.08
N TYR A 90 -16.54 -3.53 25.13
CA TYR A 90 -15.76 -3.77 23.94
C TYR A 90 -14.25 -3.76 24.24
N LYS A 91 -13.58 -4.83 23.91
CA LYS A 91 -12.12 -4.94 23.89
C LYS A 91 -11.64 -4.76 22.45
N SER A 92 -10.91 -3.67 22.22
CA SER A 92 -10.45 -3.30 20.87
C SER A 92 -9.44 -4.30 20.32
N GLY A 93 -9.62 -4.65 19.04
CA GLY A 93 -8.61 -5.35 18.26
C GLY A 93 -7.50 -4.42 17.79
N VAL A 94 -6.50 -5.00 17.09
CA VAL A 94 -5.27 -4.30 16.69
C VAL A 94 -5.53 -3.07 15.80
N VAL A 95 -6.58 -3.07 14.96
CA VAL A 95 -6.85 -1.97 14.02
C VAL A 95 -7.41 -0.71 14.68
N ARG A 96 -8.09 -0.83 15.84
CA ARG A 96 -8.90 0.25 16.41
C ARG A 96 -8.09 1.48 16.80
N ASN A 97 -6.91 1.28 17.40
CA ASN A 97 -6.03 2.33 17.92
C ASN A 97 -4.73 2.44 17.11
N THR A 98 -4.82 2.28 15.79
CA THR A 98 -3.67 2.20 14.90
C THR A 98 -3.83 3.17 13.74
N ASN A 99 -2.77 3.93 13.44
CA ASN A 99 -2.68 4.72 12.22
C ASN A 99 -1.96 3.95 11.11
N LEU A 100 -0.86 3.27 11.45
CA LEU A 100 -0.10 2.45 10.52
C LEU A 100 0.03 1.03 11.06
N LEU A 101 -0.64 0.09 10.42
CA LEU A 101 -0.58 -1.33 10.75
C LEU A 101 0.36 -2.07 9.79
N LEU A 102 1.34 -2.78 10.34
CA LEU A 102 2.07 -3.81 9.60
C LEU A 102 1.39 -5.16 9.80
N GLY A 103 0.76 -5.66 8.74
CA GLY A 103 0.17 -7.00 8.68
C GLY A 103 1.14 -7.99 8.04
N ASP A 104 1.94 -8.68 8.85
CA ASP A 104 3.03 -9.51 8.35
C ASP A 104 2.53 -10.91 7.97
N GLU A 105 2.86 -11.38 6.75
CA GLU A 105 2.52 -12.69 6.19
C GLU A 105 1.00 -12.97 6.15
N ILE A 106 0.21 -12.01 5.62
CA ILE A 106 -1.27 -12.10 5.55
C ILE A 106 -1.79 -13.38 4.89
N ASN A 107 -1.00 -13.99 4.01
CA ASN A 107 -1.32 -15.23 3.32
C ASN A 107 -1.15 -16.51 4.19
N ARG A 108 -0.77 -16.39 5.49
CA ARG A 108 -0.66 -17.52 6.42
C ARG A 108 -1.85 -17.70 7.33
N THR A 109 -2.77 -16.75 7.36
CA THR A 109 -3.97 -16.86 8.22
C THR A 109 -5.20 -17.33 7.44
N SER A 110 -6.27 -17.62 8.17
CA SER A 110 -7.54 -18.07 7.58
C SER A 110 -8.17 -16.98 6.70
N SER A 111 -8.97 -17.38 5.70
CA SER A 111 -9.72 -16.46 4.85
C SER A 111 -10.69 -15.57 5.64
N LYS A 112 -11.20 -16.04 6.80
CA LYS A 112 -12.06 -15.26 7.68
C LYS A 112 -11.28 -14.10 8.33
N THR A 113 -10.08 -14.36 8.80
CA THR A 113 -9.21 -13.34 9.41
C THR A 113 -8.72 -12.33 8.36
N GLN A 114 -8.35 -12.81 7.15
CA GLN A 114 -8.05 -11.93 6.02
C GLN A 114 -9.23 -11.00 5.70
N SER A 115 -10.45 -11.56 5.62
CA SER A 115 -11.66 -10.77 5.33
C SER A 115 -11.92 -9.71 6.39
N ALA A 116 -11.72 -10.01 7.67
CA ALA A 116 -11.90 -9.03 8.76
C ALA A 116 -10.95 -7.84 8.62
N LEU A 117 -9.67 -8.07 8.29
CA LEU A 117 -8.73 -6.98 8.03
C LEU A 117 -9.12 -6.17 6.80
N LEU A 118 -9.43 -6.86 5.68
CA LEU A 118 -9.77 -6.21 4.42
C LEU A 118 -11.07 -5.42 4.48
N GLU A 119 -12.04 -5.85 5.30
CA GLU A 119 -13.26 -5.09 5.59
C GLU A 119 -12.92 -3.81 6.38
N ALA A 120 -12.13 -3.92 7.45
CA ALA A 120 -11.67 -2.77 8.21
C ALA A 120 -10.89 -1.75 7.35
N MET A 121 -10.09 -2.23 6.38
CA MET A 121 -9.38 -1.40 5.41
C MET A 121 -10.33 -0.62 4.51
N GLU A 122 -11.39 -1.25 4.02
CA GLU A 122 -12.35 -0.66 3.08
C GLU A 122 -13.32 0.29 3.78
N GLU A 123 -13.95 -0.19 4.86
CA GLU A 123 -15.00 0.54 5.58
C GLU A 123 -14.47 1.62 6.53
N ARG A 124 -13.17 1.60 6.88
CA ARG A 124 -12.55 2.51 7.85
C ARG A 124 -13.24 2.49 9.23
N GLN A 125 -13.89 1.39 9.53
CA GLN A 125 -14.60 1.12 10.78
C GLN A 125 -14.64 -0.38 11.06
N VAL A 126 -14.98 -0.75 12.28
CA VAL A 126 -15.24 -2.14 12.66
C VAL A 126 -16.61 -2.21 13.34
N THR A 127 -17.34 -3.30 13.13
CA THR A 127 -18.63 -3.55 13.76
C THR A 127 -18.54 -4.82 14.61
N VAL A 128 -18.81 -4.67 15.92
CA VAL A 128 -18.81 -5.76 16.89
C VAL A 128 -20.12 -5.72 17.66
N ASP A 129 -20.85 -6.83 17.69
CA ASP A 129 -22.14 -6.99 18.38
C ASP A 129 -23.15 -5.89 18.03
N GLY A 130 -23.19 -5.49 16.76
CA GLY A 130 -24.10 -4.45 16.25
C GLY A 130 -23.67 -3.01 16.54
N MET A 131 -22.56 -2.80 17.24
CA MET A 131 -21.98 -1.48 17.49
C MET A 131 -20.83 -1.20 16.52
N THR A 132 -20.86 -0.03 15.87
CA THR A 132 -19.84 0.40 14.91
C THR A 132 -18.86 1.36 15.54
N TYR A 133 -17.58 1.08 15.36
CA TYR A 133 -16.46 1.84 15.89
C TYR A 133 -15.59 2.35 14.75
N PRO A 134 -15.52 3.67 14.49
CA PRO A 134 -14.66 4.24 13.46
C PRO A 134 -13.19 4.03 13.80
N LEU A 135 -12.35 3.79 12.77
CA LEU A 135 -10.90 3.72 12.95
C LEU A 135 -10.27 5.12 13.07
N GLN A 136 -9.07 5.18 13.61
CA GLN A 136 -8.30 6.42 13.65
C GLN A 136 -7.93 6.89 12.25
N LYS A 137 -7.89 8.20 12.04
CA LYS A 137 -7.41 8.79 10.78
C LYS A 137 -6.03 9.44 11.01
N PRO A 138 -5.10 9.32 10.06
CA PRO A 138 -5.15 8.39 8.91
C PRO A 138 -5.12 6.93 9.39
N PHE A 139 -5.63 6.00 8.58
CA PHE A 139 -5.47 4.57 8.80
C PHE A 139 -4.90 3.93 7.53
N ALA A 140 -3.75 3.30 7.65
CA ALA A 140 -3.12 2.59 6.54
C ALA A 140 -2.60 1.23 6.99
N VAL A 141 -2.63 0.29 6.07
CA VAL A 141 -2.09 -1.06 6.25
C VAL A 141 -0.97 -1.26 5.24
N ILE A 142 0.18 -1.68 5.74
CA ILE A 142 1.24 -2.31 4.95
C ILE A 142 1.13 -3.80 5.22
N ALA A 143 0.52 -4.53 4.30
CA ALA A 143 0.46 -5.99 4.40
C ALA A 143 1.65 -6.61 3.67
N THR A 144 2.18 -7.72 4.19
CA THR A 144 3.22 -8.48 3.52
C THR A 144 2.72 -9.86 3.13
N GLN A 145 3.17 -10.34 2.01
CA GLN A 145 3.03 -11.74 1.62
C GLN A 145 4.39 -12.30 1.21
N ASN A 146 4.56 -13.60 1.41
CA ASN A 146 5.76 -14.31 1.02
C ASN A 146 5.38 -15.34 -0.05
N ASN A 147 5.89 -15.15 -1.26
CA ASN A 147 5.59 -16.06 -2.40
C ASN A 147 6.56 -17.23 -2.51
N VAL A 148 7.59 -17.30 -1.65
CA VAL A 148 8.59 -18.37 -1.73
C VAL A 148 8.19 -19.54 -0.84
N GLY A 149 7.67 -20.59 -1.46
CA GLY A 149 7.79 -22.00 -1.07
C GLY A 149 7.40 -22.44 0.34
N THR A 150 6.51 -21.73 1.07
CA THR A 150 6.05 -22.20 2.37
C THR A 150 4.81 -23.09 2.22
N ALA A 151 4.93 -24.37 2.61
CA ALA A 151 3.79 -25.26 2.76
C ALA A 151 2.77 -24.62 3.73
N GLY A 152 1.49 -24.56 3.30
CA GLY A 152 0.41 -23.97 4.11
C GLY A 152 0.11 -22.49 3.86
N THR A 153 0.70 -21.85 2.84
CA THR A 153 0.32 -20.49 2.43
C THR A 153 -0.82 -20.52 1.44
N GLN A 154 -1.86 -19.75 1.68
CA GLN A 154 -2.97 -19.55 0.76
C GLN A 154 -2.81 -18.16 0.13
N LEU A 155 -2.53 -18.11 -1.19
CA LEU A 155 -2.46 -16.84 -1.92
C LEU A 155 -3.75 -16.04 -1.72
N LEU A 156 -3.61 -14.72 -1.59
CA LEU A 156 -4.76 -13.84 -1.53
C LEU A 156 -5.57 -13.97 -2.84
N PRO A 157 -6.90 -14.20 -2.75
CA PRO A 157 -7.76 -14.14 -3.92
C PRO A 157 -7.65 -12.78 -4.63
N TYR A 158 -7.81 -12.78 -5.94
CA TYR A 158 -7.76 -11.57 -6.77
C TYR A 158 -8.62 -10.42 -6.23
N ALA A 159 -9.88 -10.70 -5.85
CA ALA A 159 -10.79 -9.70 -5.31
C ALA A 159 -10.32 -9.08 -3.98
N GLN A 160 -9.47 -9.78 -3.25
CA GLN A 160 -8.85 -9.29 -2.02
C GLN A 160 -7.60 -8.44 -2.31
N MET A 161 -6.80 -8.84 -3.30
CA MET A 161 -5.65 -8.04 -3.74
C MET A 161 -6.06 -6.69 -4.33
N ASP A 162 -7.22 -6.61 -5.00
CA ASP A 162 -7.75 -5.37 -5.58
C ASP A 162 -8.03 -4.26 -4.54
N ARG A 163 -8.06 -4.58 -3.24
CA ARG A 163 -8.22 -3.60 -2.15
C ARG A 163 -6.94 -2.85 -1.79
N PHE A 164 -5.78 -3.38 -2.16
CA PHE A 164 -4.51 -2.66 -2.00
C PHE A 164 -4.30 -1.66 -3.12
N LEU A 165 -3.91 -0.44 -2.79
CA LEU A 165 -3.66 0.63 -3.77
C LEU A 165 -2.50 0.26 -4.68
N VAL A 166 -1.41 -0.21 -4.11
CA VAL A 166 -0.19 -0.62 -4.81
C VAL A 166 0.31 -1.97 -4.31
N ARG A 167 0.99 -2.71 -5.22
CA ARG A 167 1.79 -3.87 -4.88
C ARG A 167 3.24 -3.58 -5.21
N LEU A 168 4.12 -3.63 -4.21
CA LEU A 168 5.52 -3.25 -4.30
C LEU A 168 6.43 -4.38 -3.84
N SER A 169 7.69 -4.33 -4.25
CA SER A 169 8.77 -5.18 -3.75
C SER A 169 9.92 -4.29 -3.27
N ILE A 170 10.46 -4.57 -2.09
CA ILE A 170 11.67 -3.91 -1.57
C ILE A 170 12.91 -4.49 -2.23
N GLY A 171 12.92 -5.82 -2.41
CA GLY A 171 14.04 -6.56 -2.97
C GLY A 171 15.30 -6.53 -2.11
N TYR A 172 16.32 -7.27 -2.53
CA TYR A 172 17.62 -7.23 -1.86
C TYR A 172 18.28 -5.86 -1.99
N PRO A 173 19.05 -5.41 -0.97
CA PRO A 173 19.92 -4.25 -1.11
C PRO A 173 21.01 -4.53 -2.15
N ASP A 174 21.47 -3.50 -2.83
CA ASP A 174 22.68 -3.57 -3.64
C ASP A 174 23.93 -3.69 -2.75
N TYR A 175 25.11 -3.82 -3.36
CA TYR A 175 26.36 -4.02 -2.64
C TYR A 175 26.67 -2.87 -1.67
N GLU A 176 26.52 -1.63 -2.10
CA GLU A 176 26.83 -0.45 -1.28
C GLU A 176 25.86 -0.31 -0.11
N ALA A 177 24.57 -0.48 -0.36
CA ALA A 177 23.57 -0.49 0.71
C ALA A 177 23.78 -1.63 1.70
N GLN A 178 24.16 -2.85 1.23
CA GLN A 178 24.46 -3.98 2.10
C GLN A 178 25.70 -3.71 2.98
N MET A 179 26.73 -3.09 2.42
CA MET A 179 27.94 -2.68 3.17
C MET A 179 27.60 -1.61 4.21
N SER A 180 26.78 -0.62 3.87
CA SER A 180 26.32 0.40 4.82
C SER A 180 25.54 -0.23 5.97
N ILE A 181 24.58 -1.12 5.67
CA ILE A 181 23.81 -1.84 6.68
C ILE A 181 24.73 -2.62 7.67
N LEU A 182 25.77 -3.27 7.15
CA LEU A 182 26.72 -4.02 8.00
C LEU A 182 27.53 -3.08 8.89
N ARG A 183 27.97 -1.93 8.37
CA ARG A 183 28.75 -0.92 9.14
C ARG A 183 27.88 -0.28 10.23
N ASP A 184 26.68 0.15 9.88
CA ASP A 184 25.81 0.91 10.78
C ASP A 184 25.33 0.04 11.96
N ARG A 185 25.05 -1.24 11.70
CA ARG A 185 24.60 -2.19 12.73
C ARG A 185 25.68 -2.72 13.66
N GLN A 186 26.96 -2.37 13.44
CA GLN A 186 28.03 -2.71 14.39
C GLN A 186 27.95 -1.90 15.69
N SER A 187 27.42 -0.67 15.65
CA SER A 187 27.47 0.27 16.76
C SER A 187 26.11 0.81 17.21
N THR A 188 25.10 0.83 16.35
CA THR A 188 23.81 1.47 16.65
C THR A 188 22.63 0.73 16.03
N ASP A 189 21.44 0.88 16.64
CA ASP A 189 20.18 0.54 15.98
C ASP A 189 19.74 1.72 15.11
N PRO A 190 19.70 1.59 13.76
CA PRO A 190 19.34 2.68 12.88
C PRO A 190 17.96 3.28 13.16
N ILE A 191 17.02 2.46 13.67
CA ILE A 191 15.67 2.93 14.05
C ILE A 191 15.75 3.96 15.18
N GLY A 192 16.72 3.84 16.09
CA GLY A 192 16.93 4.79 17.19
C GLY A 192 17.26 6.21 16.72
N SER A 193 17.86 6.35 15.54
CA SER A 193 18.24 7.64 14.94
C SER A 193 17.12 8.34 14.17
N VAL A 194 16.00 7.66 13.86
CA VAL A 194 14.88 8.22 13.12
C VAL A 194 14.06 9.14 14.02
N ALA A 195 14.00 10.42 13.65
CA ALA A 195 13.22 11.44 14.34
C ALA A 195 11.83 11.61 13.72
N GLN A 196 10.90 12.15 14.49
CA GLN A 196 9.64 12.65 13.96
C GLN A 196 9.88 13.93 13.18
N VAL A 197 9.42 14.00 11.93
CA VAL A 197 9.52 15.16 11.03
C VAL A 197 8.20 15.91 10.96
N VAL A 198 7.09 15.17 10.91
CA VAL A 198 5.74 15.72 10.81
C VAL A 198 4.81 15.09 11.84
N THR A 199 3.68 15.72 12.08
CA THR A 199 2.64 15.22 12.97
C THR A 199 1.58 14.45 12.19
N ARG A 200 0.73 13.72 12.92
CA ARG A 200 -0.47 13.08 12.35
C ARG A 200 -1.36 14.08 11.60
N ASP A 201 -1.52 15.29 12.14
CA ASP A 201 -2.37 16.31 11.54
C ASP A 201 -1.75 16.87 10.25
N ASP A 202 -0.41 16.95 10.15
CA ASP A 202 0.26 17.26 8.90
C ASP A 202 0.02 16.18 7.84
N VAL A 203 0.01 14.91 8.22
CA VAL A 203 -0.32 13.82 7.28
C VAL A 203 -1.75 13.97 6.76
N LEU A 204 -2.72 14.31 7.62
CA LEU A 204 -4.11 14.56 7.20
C LEU A 204 -4.23 15.77 6.28
N ARG A 205 -3.47 16.85 6.55
CA ARG A 205 -3.37 18.02 5.68
C ARG A 205 -2.81 17.61 4.30
N MET A 206 -1.68 16.91 4.26
CA MET A 206 -1.09 16.43 3.00
C MET A 206 -2.04 15.51 2.23
N GLN A 207 -2.79 14.62 2.90
CA GLN A 207 -3.83 13.81 2.25
C GLN A 207 -4.94 14.68 1.62
N ALA A 208 -5.31 15.80 2.27
CA ALA A 208 -6.29 16.73 1.71
C ALA A 208 -5.70 17.48 0.50
N GLU A 209 -4.44 17.90 0.56
CA GLU A 209 -3.73 18.54 -0.55
C GLU A 209 -3.59 17.61 -1.76
N VAL A 210 -3.23 16.33 -1.55
CA VAL A 210 -3.20 15.31 -2.62
C VAL A 210 -4.57 15.13 -3.28
N ARG A 211 -5.64 15.08 -2.49
CA ARG A 211 -7.01 15.02 -3.05
C ARG A 211 -7.38 16.24 -3.88
N ALA A 212 -6.86 17.41 -3.54
CA ALA A 212 -7.10 18.66 -4.24
C ALA A 212 -6.28 18.82 -5.54
N VAL A 213 -5.27 17.96 -5.78
CA VAL A 213 -4.52 17.95 -7.04
C VAL A 213 -5.49 17.71 -8.20
N THR A 214 -5.44 18.56 -9.21
CA THR A 214 -6.37 18.55 -10.34
C THR A 214 -5.97 17.50 -11.37
N ALA A 215 -6.90 16.62 -11.76
CA ALA A 215 -6.80 15.80 -12.96
C ALA A 215 -7.82 16.33 -13.98
N LYS A 216 -7.34 16.84 -15.13
CA LYS A 216 -8.23 17.31 -16.22
C LYS A 216 -8.91 16.13 -16.91
N ASP A 217 -9.99 16.39 -17.62
CA ASP A 217 -10.75 15.38 -18.36
C ASP A 217 -9.89 14.57 -19.33
N SER A 218 -8.88 15.19 -19.96
CA SER A 218 -7.91 14.49 -20.84
C SER A 218 -7.09 13.42 -20.10
N ILE A 219 -6.76 13.65 -18.83
CA ILE A 219 -6.05 12.66 -17.97
C ILE A 219 -7.02 11.56 -17.53
N LEU A 220 -8.25 11.93 -17.15
CA LEU A 220 -9.30 10.96 -16.80
C LEU A 220 -9.66 10.06 -17.97
N ASP A 221 -9.72 10.62 -19.20
CA ASP A 221 -9.87 9.87 -20.43
C ASP A 221 -8.72 8.91 -20.68
N TYR A 222 -7.47 9.37 -20.53
CA TYR A 222 -6.28 8.52 -20.67
C TYR A 222 -6.29 7.33 -19.72
N ILE A 223 -6.57 7.55 -18.42
CA ILE A 223 -6.71 6.50 -17.42
C ILE A 223 -7.83 5.53 -17.81
N THR A 224 -8.95 6.05 -18.31
CA THR A 224 -10.10 5.25 -18.75
C THR A 224 -9.73 4.38 -19.96
N ARG A 225 -9.06 4.96 -20.97
CA ARG A 225 -8.59 4.20 -22.15
C ARG A 225 -7.61 3.09 -21.78
N LEU A 226 -6.65 3.33 -20.87
CA LEU A 226 -5.76 2.30 -20.36
C LEU A 226 -6.54 1.16 -19.69
N ALA A 227 -7.53 1.47 -18.86
CA ALA A 227 -8.36 0.47 -18.20
C ALA A 227 -9.20 -0.34 -19.20
N MET A 228 -9.83 0.33 -20.19
CA MET A 228 -10.61 -0.34 -21.23
C MET A 228 -9.72 -1.24 -22.10
N ALA A 229 -8.60 -0.72 -22.59
CA ALA A 229 -7.64 -1.49 -23.38
C ALA A 229 -7.13 -2.73 -22.62
N SER A 230 -6.95 -2.65 -21.30
CA SER A 230 -6.56 -3.81 -20.49
C SER A 230 -7.62 -4.92 -20.48
N ARG A 231 -8.92 -4.57 -20.57
CA ARG A 231 -10.02 -5.54 -20.58
C ARG A 231 -10.22 -6.19 -21.95
N GLU A 232 -9.82 -5.51 -23.01
CA GLU A 232 -9.92 -5.97 -24.39
C GLU A 232 -8.65 -6.63 -24.90
N HIS A 233 -7.58 -6.64 -24.10
CA HIS A 233 -6.27 -7.15 -24.50
C HIS A 233 -6.32 -8.68 -24.73
N PRO A 234 -5.79 -9.21 -25.86
CA PRO A 234 -5.90 -10.62 -26.22
C PRO A 234 -5.29 -11.62 -25.22
N MET A 235 -4.32 -11.16 -24.42
CA MET A 235 -3.66 -11.99 -23.40
C MET A 235 -4.36 -11.97 -22.05
N VAL A 236 -5.35 -11.12 -21.85
CA VAL A 236 -5.97 -10.85 -20.55
C VAL A 236 -7.30 -11.59 -20.41
N GLU A 237 -7.51 -12.19 -19.24
CA GLU A 237 -8.79 -12.76 -18.79
C GLU A 237 -9.56 -11.76 -17.93
N VAL A 238 -8.84 -11.06 -17.03
CA VAL A 238 -9.41 -10.01 -16.17
C VAL A 238 -8.52 -8.78 -16.25
N GLY A 239 -9.06 -7.68 -16.76
CA GLY A 239 -8.39 -6.39 -16.83
C GLY A 239 -8.61 -5.51 -15.59
N ILE A 240 -8.15 -4.26 -15.66
CA ILE A 240 -8.22 -3.29 -14.57
C ILE A 240 -9.68 -3.02 -14.19
N SER A 241 -10.00 -3.18 -12.90
CA SER A 241 -11.34 -2.95 -12.34
C SER A 241 -11.67 -1.45 -12.28
N PRO A 242 -12.96 -1.05 -12.13
CA PRO A 242 -13.32 0.34 -11.83
C PRO A 242 -12.62 0.87 -10.58
N ARG A 243 -12.42 0.05 -9.53
CA ARG A 243 -11.64 0.41 -8.35
C ARG A 243 -10.18 0.68 -8.70
N GLY A 244 -9.56 -0.17 -9.54
CA GLY A 244 -8.20 0.04 -10.04
C GLY A 244 -8.06 1.34 -10.83
N THR A 245 -9.07 1.73 -11.60
CA THR A 245 -9.11 3.01 -12.32
C THR A 245 -9.12 4.21 -11.37
N LEU A 246 -9.92 4.15 -10.30
CA LEU A 246 -9.92 5.17 -9.23
C LEU A 246 -8.57 5.23 -8.49
N PHE A 247 -7.95 4.09 -8.28
CA PHE A 247 -6.64 4.01 -7.63
C PHE A 247 -5.52 4.58 -8.51
N LEU A 248 -5.60 4.44 -9.83
CA LEU A 248 -4.70 5.11 -10.77
C LEU A 248 -4.78 6.64 -10.65
N ASP A 249 -5.99 7.22 -10.63
CA ASP A 249 -6.18 8.66 -10.44
C ASP A 249 -5.59 9.12 -9.10
N ARG A 250 -5.93 8.43 -8.01
CA ARG A 250 -5.46 8.79 -6.65
C ARG A 250 -3.94 8.74 -6.53
N MET A 251 -3.32 7.71 -7.09
CA MET A 251 -1.88 7.53 -7.04
C MET A 251 -1.15 8.51 -7.97
N ALA A 252 -1.71 8.82 -9.15
CA ALA A 252 -1.17 9.85 -10.06
C ALA A 252 -1.21 11.25 -9.43
N LYS A 253 -2.26 11.58 -8.67
CA LYS A 253 -2.32 12.82 -7.87
C LYS A 253 -1.24 12.86 -6.79
N ALA A 254 -1.02 11.74 -6.10
CA ALA A 254 0.05 11.66 -5.10
C ALA A 254 1.44 11.81 -5.73
N HIS A 255 1.65 11.25 -6.94
CA HIS A 255 2.90 11.43 -7.68
C HIS A 255 3.11 12.88 -8.11
N ALA A 256 2.09 13.53 -8.66
CA ALA A 256 2.16 14.95 -9.02
C ALA A 256 2.47 15.83 -7.78
N TYR A 257 1.86 15.53 -6.64
CA TYR A 257 2.12 16.22 -5.38
C TYR A 257 3.56 15.99 -4.88
N LEU A 258 4.09 14.76 -4.98
CA LEU A 258 5.49 14.46 -4.69
C LEU A 258 6.43 15.31 -5.56
N GLU A 259 6.09 15.48 -6.84
CA GLU A 259 6.83 16.34 -7.77
C GLU A 259 6.62 17.85 -7.54
N GLY A 260 5.79 18.24 -6.57
CA GLY A 260 5.52 19.64 -6.22
C GLY A 260 4.58 20.35 -7.18
N ARG A 261 3.68 19.59 -7.84
CA ARG A 261 2.67 20.09 -8.77
C ARG A 261 1.27 19.91 -8.18
N ASP A 262 0.37 20.81 -8.57
CA ASP A 262 -1.06 20.80 -8.22
C ASP A 262 -1.96 20.27 -9.35
N TYR A 263 -1.34 19.69 -10.40
CA TYR A 263 -2.00 19.04 -11.52
C TYR A 263 -1.30 17.77 -11.97
N VAL A 264 -2.09 16.83 -12.48
CA VAL A 264 -1.62 15.53 -13.00
C VAL A 264 -1.28 15.64 -14.48
N THR A 265 -0.22 14.95 -14.90
CA THR A 265 0.21 14.77 -16.28
C THR A 265 0.12 13.28 -16.69
N GLY A 266 0.15 12.99 -17.99
CA GLY A 266 0.23 11.61 -18.49
C GLY A 266 1.46 10.86 -17.97
N GLY A 267 2.59 11.57 -17.77
CA GLY A 267 3.79 10.98 -17.17
C GLY A 267 3.60 10.51 -15.72
N ASP A 268 2.75 11.17 -14.94
CA ASP A 268 2.44 10.73 -13.57
C ASP A 268 1.69 9.39 -13.59
N VAL A 269 0.75 9.23 -14.52
CA VAL A 269 0.02 7.98 -14.70
C VAL A 269 0.96 6.86 -15.12
N GLN A 270 1.86 7.12 -16.08
CA GLN A 270 2.85 6.14 -16.54
C GLN A 270 3.80 5.69 -15.44
N ALA A 271 4.28 6.64 -14.61
CA ALA A 271 5.25 6.38 -13.54
C ALA A 271 4.72 5.37 -12.48
N ILE A 272 3.41 5.34 -12.24
CA ILE A 272 2.82 4.48 -11.19
C ILE A 272 1.99 3.33 -11.76
N PHE A 273 1.88 3.22 -13.08
CA PHE A 273 0.97 2.28 -13.73
C PHE A 273 1.23 0.83 -13.34
N HIS A 274 2.49 0.40 -13.33
CA HIS A 274 2.86 -0.96 -12.95
C HIS A 274 2.53 -1.25 -11.49
N ASP A 275 2.87 -0.35 -10.58
CA ASP A 275 2.68 -0.55 -9.14
C ASP A 275 1.19 -0.67 -8.76
N VAL A 276 0.34 0.07 -9.48
CA VAL A 276 -1.12 0.04 -9.28
C VAL A 276 -1.78 -1.12 -10.02
N CYS A 277 -1.33 -1.47 -11.23
CA CYS A 277 -2.08 -2.35 -12.11
C CYS A 277 -1.58 -3.81 -12.16
N ALA A 278 -0.32 -4.08 -11.80
CA ALA A 278 0.26 -5.41 -11.99
C ALA A 278 -0.47 -6.53 -11.22
N HIS A 279 -1.04 -6.24 -10.07
CA HIS A 279 -1.79 -7.20 -9.26
C HIS A 279 -3.29 -7.26 -9.61
N ARG A 280 -3.72 -6.46 -10.60
CA ARG A 280 -5.11 -6.33 -11.05
C ARG A 280 -5.37 -6.99 -12.41
N VAL A 281 -4.32 -7.32 -13.14
CA VAL A 281 -4.42 -7.97 -14.45
C VAL A 281 -4.16 -9.46 -14.31
N ILE A 282 -5.10 -10.28 -14.81
CA ILE A 282 -4.97 -11.73 -14.86
C ILE A 282 -4.87 -12.15 -16.31
N LEU A 283 -3.78 -12.85 -16.65
CA LEU A 283 -3.61 -13.41 -17.98
C LEU A 283 -4.53 -14.62 -18.18
N ASN A 284 -5.03 -14.80 -19.39
CA ASN A 284 -5.74 -16.00 -19.76
C ASN A 284 -4.82 -17.24 -19.77
N GLN A 285 -5.42 -18.42 -19.76
CA GLN A 285 -4.68 -19.68 -19.66
C GLN A 285 -3.69 -19.87 -20.82
N LYS A 286 -4.10 -19.51 -22.04
CA LYS A 286 -3.23 -19.63 -23.24
C LYS A 286 -1.99 -18.79 -23.10
N SER A 287 -2.11 -17.54 -22.68
CA SER A 287 -1.00 -16.62 -22.52
C SER A 287 -0.05 -17.05 -21.40
N ARG A 288 -0.57 -17.56 -20.29
CA ARG A 288 0.24 -18.12 -19.20
C ARG A 288 1.08 -19.31 -19.66
N LEU A 289 0.48 -20.23 -20.43
CA LEU A 289 1.18 -21.41 -20.96
C LEU A 289 2.23 -21.06 -22.03
N SER A 290 2.05 -19.96 -22.77
CA SER A 290 3.01 -19.48 -23.76
C SER A 290 4.13 -18.60 -23.18
N GLY A 291 4.19 -18.44 -21.84
CA GLY A 291 5.24 -17.65 -21.18
C GLY A 291 4.99 -16.14 -21.19
N GLY A 292 3.77 -15.69 -21.50
CA GLY A 292 3.38 -14.29 -21.39
C GLY A 292 3.42 -13.79 -19.95
N THR A 293 3.73 -12.51 -19.77
CA THR A 293 3.80 -11.86 -18.45
C THR A 293 2.86 -10.67 -18.34
N VAL A 294 2.39 -10.36 -17.13
CA VAL A 294 1.59 -9.15 -16.87
C VAL A 294 2.40 -7.89 -17.21
N THR A 295 3.69 -7.87 -16.90
CA THR A 295 4.58 -6.75 -17.23
C THR A 295 4.60 -6.46 -18.73
N GLN A 296 4.66 -7.50 -19.57
CA GLN A 296 4.57 -7.35 -21.03
C GLN A 296 3.27 -6.67 -21.43
N VAL A 297 2.12 -7.15 -20.94
CA VAL A 297 0.80 -6.53 -21.23
C VAL A 297 0.77 -5.06 -20.81
N LEU A 298 1.24 -4.74 -19.59
CA LEU A 298 1.22 -3.35 -19.11
C LEU A 298 2.12 -2.44 -19.95
N ASN A 299 3.28 -2.92 -20.42
CA ASN A 299 4.16 -2.16 -21.32
C ASN A 299 3.47 -1.92 -22.67
N GLU A 300 2.88 -2.95 -23.28
CA GLU A 300 2.14 -2.83 -24.55
C GLU A 300 0.98 -1.82 -24.42
N LEU A 301 0.29 -1.79 -23.30
CA LEU A 301 -0.77 -0.80 -23.04
C LEU A 301 -0.21 0.63 -22.99
N LEU A 302 0.92 0.85 -22.31
CA LEU A 302 1.55 2.18 -22.24
C LEU A 302 2.10 2.65 -23.60
N GLU A 303 2.51 1.71 -24.48
CA GLU A 303 2.99 2.02 -25.83
C GLU A 303 1.85 2.30 -26.81
N THR A 304 0.72 1.59 -26.67
CA THR A 304 -0.38 1.64 -27.65
C THR A 304 -1.42 2.70 -27.33
N VAL A 305 -1.64 3.03 -26.05
CA VAL A 305 -2.62 4.04 -25.64
C VAL A 305 -1.96 5.42 -25.64
N GLU A 306 -2.41 6.28 -26.55
CA GLU A 306 -1.85 7.61 -26.74
C GLU A 306 -1.96 8.48 -25.47
N VAL A 307 -0.82 9.06 -25.07
CA VAL A 307 -0.73 9.98 -23.93
C VAL A 307 -1.28 11.35 -24.32
N PRO A 308 -2.11 12.01 -23.48
CA PRO A 308 -2.59 13.35 -23.78
C PRO A 308 -1.45 14.36 -23.93
N ASP A 309 -1.59 15.25 -24.90
CA ASP A 309 -0.58 16.26 -25.18
C ASP A 309 -0.38 17.18 -23.94
N ARG A 310 0.88 17.55 -23.62
CA ARG A 310 1.22 18.40 -22.46
C ARG A 310 0.46 19.74 -22.45
N ARG A 311 -0.06 20.19 -23.60
CA ARG A 311 -0.88 21.41 -23.72
C ARG A 311 -2.35 21.19 -23.32
N GLN A 312 -2.77 19.91 -23.21
CA GLN A 312 -4.11 19.48 -22.80
C GLN A 312 -4.15 18.92 -21.38
N ALA A 313 -2.99 18.64 -20.79
CA ALA A 313 -2.83 18.12 -19.45
C ALA A 313 -2.92 19.23 -18.37
#